data_4512ed967f50f187af9e96c2a2f3fbe6
#
_entry.id   4512ed967f50f187af9e96c2a2f3fbe6
#
_cell.length_a   1.000
_cell.length_b   1.000
_cell.length_c   1.000
_cell.angle_alpha   90.00
_cell.angle_beta   90.00
_cell.angle_gamma   90.00
#
_symmetry.space_group_name_H-M   'P 1'
#
loop_
_entity.id
_entity.type
_entity.pdbx_description
1 polymer ?
#
loop_
_entity_poly.entity_id
_entity_poly.type
_entity_poly.pdbx_seq_one_letter_code
_entity_poly.pdbx_strand_id
1 'polypeptide(L)'
;MGVFRSLLIRLGLADVSAERTPISVFLLDDDYRRHAWFEKRFNGDDLVIAETVEEAKELLADGKFDAIFLDHDLLPHHYESNDHDDFSNTGYAVAEWLNQKPELQRAATIIVHTRNADAAIPMVQKLRESGRH
;
A
#
# COMPACT_ATOMS: atom_id res chain seq x y z
N MET A 1 -5.56 18.06 -20.76
CA MET A 1 -5.36 18.40 -19.35
C MET A 1 -4.34 19.51 -19.16
N GLY A 2 -3.20 19.41 -19.81
CA GLY A 2 -2.13 20.38 -19.62
C GLY A 2 -2.49 21.82 -19.99
N VAL A 3 -3.18 22.01 -21.11
CA VAL A 3 -3.54 23.36 -21.57
C VAL A 3 -4.49 24.04 -20.59
N PHE A 4 -5.51 23.32 -20.16
CA PHE A 4 -6.46 23.87 -19.21
C PHE A 4 -5.79 24.20 -17.87
N ARG A 5 -4.95 23.29 -17.39
CA ARG A 5 -4.20 23.52 -16.16
C ARG A 5 -3.27 24.70 -16.27
N SER A 6 -2.60 24.83 -17.39
CA SER A 6 -1.69 25.97 -17.61
C SER A 6 -2.41 27.28 -17.49
N LEU A 7 -3.63 27.37 -18.04
CA LEU A 7 -4.43 28.58 -17.91
C LEU A 7 -4.78 28.88 -16.47
N LEU A 8 -5.20 27.85 -15.73
CA LEU A 8 -5.55 28.01 -14.33
C LEU A 8 -4.33 28.30 -13.46
N ILE A 9 -3.19 27.77 -13.81
CA ILE A 9 -1.96 28.05 -13.10
C ILE A 9 -1.62 29.53 -13.17
N ARG A 10 -1.74 30.14 -14.35
CA ARG A 10 -1.49 31.57 -14.50
C ARG A 10 -2.43 32.40 -13.65
N LEU A 11 -3.60 31.85 -13.34
CA LEU A 11 -4.56 32.49 -12.47
C LEU A 11 -4.39 32.10 -11.01
N GLY A 12 -3.46 31.18 -10.74
CA GLY A 12 -3.21 30.70 -9.39
C GLY A 12 -4.26 29.75 -8.86
N LEU A 13 -5.01 29.09 -9.74
CA LEU A 13 -6.15 28.29 -9.32
C LEU A 13 -5.89 26.78 -9.30
N ALA A 14 -5.01 26.26 -10.15
CA ALA A 14 -4.84 24.82 -10.29
C ALA A 14 -3.38 24.38 -10.24
N ASP A 15 -2.48 25.27 -10.00
CA ASP A 15 -1.05 25.02 -10.03
C ASP A 15 -0.61 23.97 -9.00
N VAL A 16 -1.28 23.92 -7.85
CA VAL A 16 -0.92 22.97 -6.78
C VAL A 16 -0.96 21.55 -7.29
N SER A 17 -2.05 21.14 -7.97
CA SER A 17 -2.16 19.78 -8.47
C SER A 17 -1.25 19.54 -9.68
N ALA A 18 -0.98 20.58 -10.48
CA ALA A 18 -0.08 20.47 -11.63
C ALA A 18 1.38 20.37 -11.20
N GLU A 19 1.72 20.99 -10.08
CA GLU A 19 3.10 21.03 -9.58
C GLU A 19 3.42 19.91 -8.61
N ARG A 20 2.41 19.11 -8.21
CA ARG A 20 2.63 18.02 -7.30
C ARG A 20 3.57 16.99 -7.90
N THR A 21 4.65 16.70 -7.19
CA THR A 21 5.59 15.66 -7.58
C THR A 21 4.90 14.30 -7.47
N PRO A 22 4.99 13.45 -8.50
CA PRO A 22 4.47 12.10 -8.40
C PRO A 22 5.11 11.35 -7.24
N ILE A 23 4.30 10.56 -6.54
CA ILE A 23 4.80 9.71 -5.47
C ILE A 23 4.78 8.25 -5.92
N SER A 24 5.53 7.43 -5.22
CA SER A 24 5.61 6.00 -5.46
C SER A 24 4.71 5.31 -4.45
N VAL A 25 3.74 4.55 -4.94
CA VAL A 25 2.70 3.91 -4.11
C VAL A 25 2.73 2.41 -4.33
N PHE A 26 2.72 1.66 -3.23
CA PHE A 26 2.62 0.21 -3.27
C PHE A 26 1.29 -0.22 -2.67
N LEU A 27 0.63 -1.16 -3.32
CA LEU A 27 -0.63 -1.75 -2.85
C LEU A 27 -0.52 -3.26 -2.82
N LEU A 28 -0.76 -3.84 -1.66
CA LEU A 28 -0.96 -5.28 -1.52
C LEU A 28 -2.44 -5.56 -1.35
N ASP A 29 -3.07 -6.11 -2.38
CA ASP A 29 -4.50 -6.37 -2.41
C ASP A 29 -4.80 -7.28 -3.60
N ASP A 30 -5.72 -8.22 -3.47
CA ASP A 30 -6.10 -9.11 -4.56
C ASP A 30 -7.48 -8.82 -5.16
N ASP A 31 -8.13 -7.75 -4.74
CA ASP A 31 -9.46 -7.38 -5.23
C ASP A 31 -9.38 -6.40 -6.40
N TYR A 32 -9.84 -6.82 -7.58
CA TYR A 32 -9.79 -6.00 -8.78
C TYR A 32 -10.57 -4.70 -8.67
N ARG A 33 -11.62 -4.66 -7.88
CA ARG A 33 -12.40 -3.43 -7.70
C ARG A 33 -11.60 -2.39 -6.93
N ARG A 34 -10.84 -2.84 -5.94
CA ARG A 34 -9.95 -1.94 -5.22
C ARG A 34 -8.76 -1.53 -6.08
N HIS A 35 -8.23 -2.45 -6.92
CA HIS A 35 -7.18 -2.07 -7.86
C HIS A 35 -7.64 -0.93 -8.76
N ALA A 36 -8.83 -1.03 -9.33
CA ALA A 36 -9.37 0.00 -10.21
C ALA A 36 -9.51 1.34 -9.48
N TRP A 37 -9.97 1.31 -8.24
CA TRP A 37 -10.09 2.50 -7.42
C TRP A 37 -8.71 3.15 -7.18
N PHE A 38 -7.72 2.36 -6.83
CA PHE A 38 -6.36 2.86 -6.61
C PHE A 38 -5.73 3.40 -7.89
N GLU A 39 -5.93 2.72 -9.00
CA GLU A 39 -5.42 3.19 -10.29
C GLU A 39 -5.99 4.56 -10.66
N LYS A 40 -7.26 4.77 -10.39
CA LYS A 40 -7.91 6.04 -10.63
C LYS A 40 -7.43 7.11 -9.65
N ARG A 41 -7.36 6.76 -8.37
CA ARG A 41 -6.97 7.71 -7.31
C ARG A 41 -5.53 8.18 -7.47
N PHE A 42 -4.64 7.28 -7.88
CA PHE A 42 -3.23 7.57 -8.02
C PHE A 42 -2.80 7.68 -9.48
N ASN A 43 -3.68 8.19 -10.32
CA ASN A 43 -3.46 8.32 -11.76
C ASN A 43 -2.39 9.35 -12.06
N GLY A 44 -1.48 9.67 -11.69
CA GLY A 44 -0.37 10.59 -11.90
C GLY A 44 0.81 10.20 -11.05
N ASP A 45 0.68 9.09 -10.35
CA ASP A 45 1.70 8.56 -9.47
C ASP A 45 2.20 7.22 -9.99
N ASP A 46 3.29 6.74 -9.44
CA ASP A 46 3.82 5.41 -9.76
C ASP A 46 3.18 4.39 -8.83
N LEU A 47 2.21 3.66 -9.33
CA LEU A 47 1.49 2.65 -8.55
C LEU A 47 1.95 1.24 -8.93
N VAL A 48 2.35 0.48 -7.92
CA VAL A 48 2.72 -0.93 -8.08
C VAL A 48 1.77 -1.75 -7.23
N ILE A 49 1.17 -2.77 -7.83
CA ILE A 49 0.19 -3.62 -7.16
C ILE A 49 0.75 -5.05 -7.08
N ALA A 50 0.68 -5.63 -5.90
CA ALA A 50 0.95 -7.04 -5.66
C ALA A 50 -0.30 -7.71 -5.13
N GLU A 51 -0.50 -8.96 -5.50
CA GLU A 51 -1.66 -9.74 -5.10
C GLU A 51 -1.30 -10.84 -4.11
N THR A 52 -0.02 -11.12 -3.94
CA THR A 52 0.45 -12.17 -3.03
C THR A 52 1.53 -11.66 -2.11
N VAL A 53 1.73 -12.38 -1.01
CA VAL A 53 2.78 -12.07 -0.04
C VAL A 53 4.17 -12.16 -0.68
N GLU A 54 4.38 -13.16 -1.52
CA GLU A 54 5.67 -13.37 -2.19
C GLU A 54 6.00 -12.21 -3.11
N GLU A 55 5.05 -11.80 -3.94
CA GLU A 55 5.24 -10.64 -4.81
C GLU A 55 5.54 -9.39 -3.99
N ALA A 56 4.80 -9.19 -2.90
CA ALA A 56 5.00 -8.03 -2.04
C ALA A 56 6.42 -8.00 -1.49
N LYS A 57 6.91 -9.12 -0.99
CA LYS A 57 8.26 -9.19 -0.44
C LYS A 57 9.32 -8.88 -1.48
N GLU A 58 9.17 -9.42 -2.69
CA GLU A 58 10.12 -9.16 -3.77
C GLU A 58 10.15 -7.67 -4.13
N LEU A 59 8.98 -7.07 -4.29
CA LEU A 59 8.88 -5.67 -4.70
C LEU A 59 9.33 -4.72 -3.59
N LEU A 60 9.00 -5.03 -2.35
CA LEU A 60 9.38 -4.17 -1.22
C LEU A 60 10.86 -4.32 -0.85
N ALA A 61 11.50 -5.42 -1.22
CA ALA A 61 12.93 -5.60 -0.98
C ALA A 61 13.79 -4.71 -1.88
N ASP A 62 13.34 -4.48 -3.10
CA ASP A 62 14.14 -3.74 -4.10
C ASP A 62 13.66 -2.32 -4.34
N GLY A 63 12.34 -2.09 -4.31
CA GLY A 63 11.77 -0.78 -4.58
C GLY A 63 11.78 0.11 -3.37
N LYS A 64 11.59 1.42 -3.61
CA LYS A 64 11.36 2.39 -2.54
C LYS A 64 10.04 3.07 -2.80
N PHE A 65 9.20 3.13 -1.76
CA PHE A 65 7.86 3.67 -1.87
C PHE A 65 7.63 4.78 -0.86
N ASP A 66 6.81 5.74 -1.24
CA ASP A 66 6.40 6.83 -0.34
C ASP A 66 5.21 6.39 0.52
N ALA A 67 4.32 5.59 -0.05
CA ALA A 67 3.15 5.07 0.64
C ALA A 67 2.99 3.58 0.34
N ILE A 68 2.68 2.81 1.37
CA ILE A 68 2.48 1.36 1.26
C ILE A 68 1.13 1.04 1.88
N PHE A 69 0.23 0.47 1.08
CA PHE A 69 -1.09 0.03 1.52
C PHE A 69 -1.09 -1.49 1.64
N LEU A 70 -1.42 -1.98 2.83
CA LEU A 70 -1.46 -3.42 3.11
C LEU A 70 -2.87 -3.85 3.46
N ASP A 71 -3.42 -4.80 2.69
CA ASP A 71 -4.67 -5.46 3.01
C ASP A 71 -4.37 -6.76 3.77
N HIS A 72 -5.21 -7.08 4.75
CA HIS A 72 -5.05 -8.31 5.51
C HIS A 72 -5.51 -9.53 4.72
N ASP A 73 -6.67 -9.44 4.08
CA ASP A 73 -7.33 -10.58 3.47
C ASP A 73 -7.01 -10.67 1.99
N LEU A 74 -6.02 -11.49 1.62
CA LEU A 74 -5.50 -11.52 0.26
C LEU A 74 -6.13 -12.55 -0.65
N LEU A 75 -6.41 -13.73 -0.14
CA LEU A 75 -6.83 -14.85 -1.01
C LEU A 75 -8.13 -15.44 -0.54
N PRO A 76 -9.08 -15.72 -1.49
CA PRO A 76 -10.33 -16.36 -1.13
C PRO A 76 -10.14 -17.71 -0.41
N HIS A 77 -9.15 -18.50 -0.81
CA HIS A 77 -8.92 -19.78 -0.19
C HIS A 77 -8.35 -19.67 1.23
N HIS A 78 -7.92 -18.49 1.65
CA HIS A 78 -7.58 -18.26 3.04
C HIS A 78 -8.78 -18.52 3.95
N TYR A 79 -9.97 -18.19 3.47
CA TYR A 79 -11.22 -18.42 4.20
C TYR A 79 -11.65 -19.89 4.19
N GLU A 80 -11.10 -20.67 3.28
CA GLU A 80 -11.39 -22.11 3.19
C GLU A 80 -10.51 -22.91 4.13
N SER A 81 -9.45 -22.31 4.65
CA SER A 81 -8.58 -22.94 5.61
C SER A 81 -9.31 -23.02 6.96
N ASN A 82 -9.26 -24.17 7.58
CA ASN A 82 -9.78 -24.37 8.94
C ASN A 82 -8.77 -23.87 9.99
N ASP A 83 -7.63 -23.44 9.57
CA ASP A 83 -6.58 -22.92 10.44
C ASP A 83 -6.70 -21.40 10.51
N HIS A 84 -7.40 -20.92 11.51
CA HIS A 84 -7.60 -19.49 11.72
C HIS A 84 -6.32 -18.75 12.12
N ASP A 85 -5.27 -19.50 12.45
CA ASP A 85 -3.99 -18.93 12.84
C ASP A 85 -2.99 -18.89 11.69
N ASP A 86 -3.39 -19.32 10.50
CA ASP A 86 -2.51 -19.28 9.33
C ASP A 86 -2.57 -17.91 8.66
N PHE A 87 -1.62 -17.06 9.00
CA PHE A 87 -1.49 -15.72 8.42
C PHE A 87 -0.44 -15.66 7.32
N SER A 88 0.07 -16.80 6.85
CA SER A 88 1.19 -16.82 5.91
C SER A 88 0.88 -16.15 4.56
N ASN A 89 -0.39 -16.11 4.18
CA ASN A 89 -0.83 -15.47 2.93
C ASN A 89 -1.65 -14.21 3.16
N THR A 90 -1.39 -13.51 4.24
CA THR A 90 -2.11 -12.29 4.58
C THR A 90 -1.15 -11.11 4.66
N GLY A 91 -1.71 -9.91 4.69
CA GLY A 91 -0.92 -8.70 4.90
C GLY A 91 -0.15 -8.71 6.21
N TYR A 92 -0.62 -9.46 7.21
CA TYR A 92 0.11 -9.62 8.48
C TYR A 92 1.51 -10.22 8.25
N ALA A 93 1.62 -11.18 7.33
CA ALA A 93 2.91 -11.78 7.02
C ALA A 93 3.90 -10.75 6.47
N VAL A 94 3.41 -9.79 5.67
CA VAL A 94 4.26 -8.72 5.16
C VAL A 94 4.65 -7.77 6.29
N ALA A 95 3.71 -7.43 7.17
CA ALA A 95 4.01 -6.57 8.33
C ALA A 95 5.07 -7.20 9.23
N GLU A 96 4.96 -8.50 9.49
CA GLU A 96 5.93 -9.23 10.29
C GLU A 96 7.32 -9.26 9.60
N TRP A 97 7.32 -9.49 8.30
CA TRP A 97 8.56 -9.50 7.52
C TRP A 97 9.23 -8.13 7.54
N LEU A 98 8.47 -7.04 7.42
CA LEU A 98 9.00 -5.69 7.52
C LEU A 98 9.55 -5.41 8.92
N ASN A 99 8.91 -5.94 9.95
CA ASN A 99 9.41 -5.80 11.31
C ASN A 99 10.77 -6.46 11.50
N GLN A 100 11.00 -7.59 10.81
CA GLN A 100 12.29 -8.29 10.84
C GLN A 100 13.37 -7.58 10.02
N LYS A 101 12.98 -6.63 9.18
CA LYS A 101 13.88 -5.89 8.29
C LYS A 101 13.64 -4.39 8.46
N PRO A 102 14.01 -3.83 9.62
CA PRO A 102 13.69 -2.45 9.92
C PRO A 102 14.36 -1.43 9.00
N GLU A 103 15.40 -1.82 8.29
CA GLU A 103 16.09 -0.95 7.33
C GLU A 103 15.30 -0.76 6.02
N LEU A 104 14.34 -1.64 5.72
CA LEU A 104 13.55 -1.52 4.50
C LEU A 104 12.39 -0.56 4.68
N GLN A 105 12.14 0.25 3.66
CA GLN A 105 10.97 1.14 3.60
C GLN A 105 10.84 2.08 4.80
N ARG A 106 11.96 2.56 5.33
CA ARG A 106 11.95 3.40 6.53
C ARG A 106 11.24 4.73 6.35
N ALA A 107 11.31 5.29 5.14
CA ALA A 107 10.70 6.58 4.85
C ALA A 107 9.25 6.48 4.39
N ALA A 108 8.75 5.27 4.18
CA ALA A 108 7.38 5.07 3.70
C ALA A 108 6.35 5.25 4.80
N THR A 109 5.22 5.83 4.43
CA THR A 109 4.03 5.80 5.28
C THR A 109 3.29 4.50 4.98
N ILE A 110 3.05 3.71 6.02
CA ILE A 110 2.38 2.41 5.84
C ILE A 110 0.95 2.51 6.35
N ILE A 111 0.00 2.19 5.49
CA ILE A 111 -1.42 2.25 5.79
C ILE A 111 -1.96 0.83 5.74
N VAL A 112 -2.51 0.38 6.86
CA VAL A 112 -3.20 -0.91 6.91
C VAL A 112 -4.67 -0.65 6.62
N HIS A 113 -5.20 -1.32 5.59
CA HIS A 113 -6.61 -1.20 5.27
C HIS A 113 -7.23 -2.60 5.20
N THR A 114 -8.34 -2.76 5.89
CA THR A 114 -9.08 -4.01 5.94
C THR A 114 -10.48 -3.72 6.45
N ARG A 115 -11.44 -4.52 6.05
CA ARG A 115 -12.80 -4.42 6.58
C ARG A 115 -12.88 -4.95 8.00
N ASN A 116 -11.90 -5.73 8.42
CA ASN A 116 -11.84 -6.29 9.76
C ASN A 116 -10.90 -5.46 10.62
N ALA A 117 -11.47 -4.58 11.43
CA ALA A 117 -10.67 -3.71 12.31
C ALA A 117 -9.84 -4.51 13.30
N ASP A 118 -10.34 -5.66 13.77
CA ASP A 118 -9.59 -6.49 14.70
C ASP A 118 -8.33 -7.08 14.05
N ALA A 119 -8.37 -7.34 12.75
CA ALA A 119 -7.21 -7.83 12.02
C ALA A 119 -6.18 -6.73 11.77
N ALA A 120 -6.60 -5.47 11.71
CA ALA A 120 -5.70 -4.35 11.49
C ALA A 120 -4.80 -4.08 12.71
N ILE A 121 -5.32 -4.28 13.91
CA ILE A 121 -4.58 -3.97 15.14
C ILE A 121 -3.26 -4.72 15.25
N PRO A 122 -3.22 -6.05 15.09
CA PRO A 122 -1.94 -6.78 15.17
C PRO A 122 -0.94 -6.33 14.10
N MET A 123 -1.41 -6.00 12.91
CA MET A 123 -0.53 -5.52 11.84
C MET A 123 0.13 -4.20 12.20
N VAL A 124 -0.65 -3.25 12.69
CA VAL A 124 -0.15 -1.95 13.11
C VAL A 124 0.84 -2.10 14.27
N GLN A 125 0.50 -2.92 15.24
CA GLN A 125 1.38 -3.19 16.38
C GLN A 125 2.72 -3.77 15.94
N LYS A 126 2.67 -4.73 15.01
CA LYS A 126 3.88 -5.37 14.50
C LYS A 126 4.77 -4.37 13.77
N LEU A 127 4.18 -3.51 12.96
CA LEU A 127 4.94 -2.48 12.26
C LEU A 127 5.57 -1.47 13.23
N ARG A 128 4.86 -1.12 14.29
CA ARG A 128 5.37 -0.18 15.29
C ARG A 128 6.54 -0.74 16.10
N GLU A 129 6.63 -2.05 16.25
CA GLU A 129 7.75 -2.69 16.95
C GLU A 129 9.09 -2.35 16.31
N SER A 130 9.13 -2.13 14.99
CA SER A 130 10.35 -1.75 14.29
C SER A 130 10.56 -0.22 14.22
N GLY A 131 9.79 0.56 14.97
CA GLY A 131 9.91 2.00 15.02
C GLY A 131 9.25 2.74 13.86
N ARG A 132 8.36 2.10 13.15
CA ARG A 132 7.63 2.72 12.03
C ARG A 132 6.43 3.50 12.55
N HIS A 133 6.02 4.47 11.75
CA HIS A 133 4.89 5.34 12.06
C HIS A 133 3.70 5.09 11.17
#